data_98726b7561a36e0723235fc15cdc441e
#
_entry.id   98726b7561a36e0723235fc15cdc441e
#
_cell.length_a   1.000
_cell.length_b   1.000
_cell.length_c   1.000
_cell.angle_alpha   90.00
_cell.angle_beta   90.00
_cell.angle_gamma   90.00
#
_symmetry.space_group_name_H-M   'P 1'
#
loop_
_entity.id
_entity.type
_entity.pdbx_description
1 polymer ?
#
loop_
_entity_poly.entity_id
_entity_poly.type
_entity_poly.pdbx_seq_one_letter_code
_entity_poly.pdbx_strand_id
1 'polypeptide(L)'
;MATTVTAIYRYPVKGLSAEKMDRVALMPGECLPHDRRFAIALGSTLFDPQRPEWLSKTHFIMLMRDEKLAQLQTRFNAESGVLVISETGRVLLSARMTELEGCRLVADFFANFLGTAVSGPLRVVEAPGHAFADARRKPNATTDKYVSLINRASIAALEAAMGAPVDPMRFRANVYFDGA
;
A
#
# COMPACT_ATOMS: atom_id res chain seq x y z
N MET A 1 -12.81 21.96 19.66
CA MET A 1 -11.67 21.26 20.30
C MET A 1 -10.51 21.26 19.30
N ALA A 2 -9.26 21.24 19.77
CA ALA A 2 -8.13 21.20 18.86
C ALA A 2 -8.05 19.82 18.15
N THR A 3 -7.79 19.81 16.84
CA THR A 3 -7.58 18.60 16.07
C THR A 3 -6.15 18.07 16.35
N THR A 4 -6.03 16.80 16.71
CA THR A 4 -4.75 16.16 17.05
C THR A 4 -4.52 14.92 16.18
N VAL A 5 -3.38 14.86 15.51
CA VAL A 5 -2.96 13.67 14.77
C VAL A 5 -2.55 12.58 15.77
N THR A 6 -3.18 11.40 15.66
CA THR A 6 -2.95 10.26 16.57
C THR A 6 -2.07 9.19 15.96
N ALA A 7 -2.08 9.05 14.62
CA ALA A 7 -1.21 8.12 13.92
C ALA A 7 -1.01 8.53 12.45
N ILE A 8 0.19 8.20 11.94
CA ILE A 8 0.54 8.39 10.53
C ILE A 8 1.01 7.05 9.99
N TYR A 9 0.52 6.66 8.81
CA TYR A 9 0.91 5.43 8.12
C TYR A 9 1.21 5.69 6.65
N ARG A 10 2.19 4.98 6.13
CA ARG A 10 2.38 4.83 4.69
C ARG A 10 2.30 3.37 4.29
N TYR A 11 2.09 3.10 3.01
CA TYR A 11 1.94 1.78 2.43
C TYR A 11 2.85 1.67 1.21
N PRO A 12 4.14 1.37 1.36
CA PRO A 12 5.09 1.43 0.24
C PRO A 12 4.71 0.54 -0.93
N VAL A 13 4.11 -0.62 -0.65
CA VAL A 13 3.64 -1.56 -1.66
C VAL A 13 2.12 -1.68 -1.60
N LYS A 14 1.45 -1.50 -2.75
CA LYS A 14 0.00 -1.68 -2.88
C LYS A 14 -0.42 -3.06 -2.38
N GLY A 15 -1.45 -3.12 -1.54
CA GLY A 15 -2.01 -4.37 -1.01
C GLY A 15 -1.23 -4.98 0.16
N LEU A 16 -0.08 -4.45 0.56
CA LEU A 16 0.71 -4.96 1.68
C LEU A 16 0.53 -4.13 2.95
N SER A 17 1.21 -4.50 4.03
CA SER A 17 1.03 -3.92 5.36
C SER A 17 1.42 -2.44 5.44
N ALA A 18 0.90 -1.78 6.46
CA ALA A 18 1.22 -0.39 6.78
C ALA A 18 2.56 -0.27 7.49
N GLU A 19 3.22 0.86 7.29
CA GLU A 19 4.35 1.32 8.11
C GLU A 19 3.93 2.54 8.93
N LYS A 20 4.05 2.43 10.25
CA LYS A 20 3.82 3.56 11.15
C LYS A 20 4.98 4.54 11.08
N MET A 21 4.63 5.83 11.05
CA MET A 21 5.60 6.93 11.02
C MET A 21 5.35 7.87 12.20
N ASP A 22 6.42 8.36 12.82
CA ASP A 22 6.31 9.35 13.89
C ASP A 22 6.05 10.76 13.33
N ARG A 23 6.60 11.03 12.16
CA ARG A 23 6.46 12.30 11.44
C ARG A 23 6.67 12.12 9.94
N VAL A 24 6.12 13.03 9.16
CA VAL A 24 6.31 13.08 7.71
C VAL A 24 6.33 14.52 7.23
N ALA A 25 7.21 14.84 6.29
CA ALA A 25 7.16 16.10 5.56
C ALA A 25 6.22 15.94 4.36
N LEU A 26 5.25 16.83 4.24
CA LEU A 26 4.31 16.87 3.11
C LEU A 26 4.78 17.91 2.10
N MET A 27 4.67 17.57 0.83
CA MET A 27 4.90 18.50 -0.27
C MET A 27 3.57 18.72 -1.01
N PRO A 28 3.18 19.97 -1.31
CA PRO A 28 1.98 20.26 -2.07
C PRO A 28 1.98 19.51 -3.40
N GLY A 29 0.86 18.87 -3.72
CA GLY A 29 0.70 18.06 -4.95
C GLY A 29 1.31 16.66 -4.89
N GLU A 30 1.88 16.24 -3.74
CA GLU A 30 2.47 14.91 -3.55
C GLU A 30 1.68 14.07 -2.52
N CYS A 31 1.76 12.75 -2.65
CA CYS A 31 1.36 11.82 -1.58
C CYS A 31 2.45 11.77 -0.48
N LEU A 32 2.24 10.99 0.56
CA LEU A 32 3.31 10.71 1.52
C LEU A 32 4.52 10.10 0.78
N PRO A 33 5.75 10.45 1.16
CA PRO A 33 6.96 9.89 0.56
C PRO A 33 6.92 8.36 0.54
N HIS A 34 7.09 7.78 -0.65
CA HIS A 34 7.06 6.34 -0.93
C HIS A 34 5.70 5.63 -0.68
N ASP A 35 4.61 6.36 -0.47
CA ASP A 35 3.29 5.75 -0.31
C ASP A 35 2.81 5.18 -1.64
N ARG A 36 2.44 3.89 -1.67
CA ARG A 36 2.02 3.13 -2.87
C ARG A 36 2.97 3.29 -4.06
N ARG A 37 4.26 3.39 -3.75
CA ARG A 37 5.33 3.50 -4.73
C ARG A 37 5.42 2.28 -5.63
N PHE A 38 5.21 1.10 -5.05
CA PHE A 38 5.28 -0.18 -5.74
C PHE A 38 3.94 -0.88 -5.78
N ALA A 39 3.74 -1.73 -6.78
CA ALA A 39 2.66 -2.72 -6.80
C ALA A 39 3.18 -4.05 -7.34
N ILE A 40 2.47 -5.14 -7.02
CA ILE A 40 2.78 -6.46 -7.55
C ILE A 40 1.68 -6.83 -8.53
N ALA A 41 2.00 -6.71 -9.82
CA ALA A 41 1.09 -6.91 -10.93
C ALA A 41 0.92 -8.40 -11.25
N LEU A 42 -0.30 -8.79 -11.59
CA LEU A 42 -0.62 -10.12 -12.11
C LEU A 42 -0.01 -10.32 -13.52
N GLY A 43 0.22 -11.56 -13.90
CA GLY A 43 0.85 -11.90 -15.19
C GLY A 43 0.15 -11.32 -16.42
N SER A 44 -1.18 -11.21 -16.37
CA SER A 44 -2.00 -10.63 -17.45
C SER A 44 -2.01 -9.09 -17.48
N THR A 45 -1.43 -8.42 -16.47
CA THR A 45 -1.47 -6.96 -16.37
C THR A 45 -0.51 -6.32 -17.36
N LEU A 46 -1.02 -5.48 -18.22
CA LEU A 46 -0.21 -4.59 -19.05
C LEU A 46 0.00 -3.28 -18.29
N PHE A 47 1.25 -2.97 -17.99
CA PHE A 47 1.65 -1.72 -17.34
C PHE A 47 2.93 -1.21 -17.98
N ASP A 48 2.87 0.02 -18.49
CA ASP A 48 4.01 0.72 -19.07
C ASP A 48 4.52 1.78 -18.07
N PRO A 49 5.71 1.62 -17.48
CA PRO A 49 6.27 2.59 -16.54
C PRO A 49 6.64 3.93 -17.20
N GLN A 50 6.77 3.98 -18.54
CA GLN A 50 7.02 5.22 -19.28
C GLN A 50 5.74 6.04 -19.53
N ARG A 51 4.59 5.35 -19.46
CA ARG A 51 3.25 5.95 -19.60
C ARG A 51 2.32 5.36 -18.54
N PRO A 52 2.58 5.66 -17.25
CA PRO A 52 1.84 5.04 -16.17
C PRO A 52 0.38 5.51 -16.20
N GLU A 53 -0.53 4.57 -16.38
CA GLU A 53 -1.97 4.79 -16.29
C GLU A 53 -2.53 4.21 -15.00
N TRP A 54 -3.64 4.77 -14.54
CA TRP A 54 -4.38 4.19 -13.43
C TRP A 54 -4.97 2.83 -13.84
N LEU A 55 -4.67 1.80 -13.06
CA LEU A 55 -5.26 0.47 -13.22
C LEU A 55 -6.09 0.09 -11.99
N SER A 56 -7.19 -0.63 -12.23
CA SER A 56 -8.00 -1.19 -11.15
C SER A 56 -7.15 -2.07 -10.23
N LYS A 57 -7.49 -2.10 -8.94
CA LYS A 57 -6.83 -2.97 -7.95
C LYS A 57 -6.86 -4.46 -8.36
N THR A 58 -7.78 -4.87 -9.22
CA THR A 58 -7.89 -6.24 -9.74
C THR A 58 -6.71 -6.69 -10.60
N HIS A 59 -5.91 -5.76 -11.09
CA HIS A 59 -4.67 -6.03 -11.84
C HIS A 59 -3.47 -6.38 -10.95
N PHE A 60 -3.62 -6.26 -9.64
CA PHE A 60 -2.55 -6.45 -8.66
C PHE A 60 -2.95 -7.50 -7.62
N ILE A 61 -1.98 -8.01 -6.86
CA ILE A 61 -2.32 -8.72 -5.62
C ILE A 61 -2.99 -7.73 -4.66
N MET A 62 -4.01 -8.16 -3.95
CA MET A 62 -4.78 -7.26 -3.08
C MET A 62 -5.41 -8.02 -1.91
N LEU A 63 -5.39 -7.40 -0.72
CA LEU A 63 -5.95 -7.98 0.51
C LEU A 63 -7.41 -8.45 0.39
N MET A 64 -8.22 -7.77 -0.42
CA MET A 64 -9.64 -8.11 -0.56
C MET A 64 -9.87 -9.48 -1.23
N ARG A 65 -8.95 -9.95 -2.07
CA ARG A 65 -8.99 -11.26 -2.71
C ARG A 65 -8.04 -12.25 -2.06
N ASP A 66 -6.86 -11.75 -1.67
CA ASP A 66 -5.72 -12.56 -1.26
C ASP A 66 -5.51 -12.40 0.26
N GLU A 67 -6.45 -12.95 1.07
CA GLU A 67 -6.50 -12.74 2.53
C GLU A 67 -5.22 -13.15 3.26
N LYS A 68 -4.49 -14.14 2.74
CA LYS A 68 -3.20 -14.57 3.29
C LYS A 68 -2.19 -13.42 3.40
N LEU A 69 -2.31 -12.38 2.57
CA LEU A 69 -1.43 -11.20 2.65
C LEU A 69 -1.49 -10.51 4.02
N ALA A 70 -2.59 -10.66 4.76
CA ALA A 70 -2.74 -10.11 6.10
C ALA A 70 -1.82 -10.76 7.14
N GLN A 71 -1.29 -11.97 6.87
CA GLN A 71 -0.34 -12.68 7.73
C GLN A 71 1.07 -12.08 7.65
N LEU A 72 1.35 -11.34 6.59
CA LEU A 72 2.66 -10.77 6.33
C LEU A 72 2.78 -9.34 6.84
N GLN A 73 3.95 -9.04 7.39
CA GLN A 73 4.40 -7.70 7.72
C GLN A 73 5.51 -7.31 6.76
N THR A 74 5.42 -6.09 6.20
CA THR A 74 6.42 -5.57 5.28
C THR A 74 7.00 -4.28 5.79
N ARG A 75 8.30 -4.08 5.58
CA ARG A 75 9.01 -2.86 5.92
C ARG A 75 9.94 -2.47 4.78
N PHE A 76 9.78 -1.25 4.28
CA PHE A 76 10.60 -0.69 3.21
C PHE A 76 11.54 0.39 3.75
N ASN A 77 12.84 0.15 3.62
CA ASN A 77 13.85 1.17 3.92
C ASN A 77 14.08 2.01 2.66
N ALA A 78 13.74 3.29 2.72
CA ALA A 78 13.82 4.20 1.57
C ALA A 78 15.27 4.54 1.16
N GLU A 79 16.23 4.50 2.09
CA GLU A 79 17.63 4.82 1.83
C GLU A 79 18.33 3.66 1.11
N SER A 80 18.13 2.43 1.59
CA SER A 80 18.73 1.23 1.00
C SER A 80 17.93 0.63 -0.15
N GLY A 81 16.66 1.02 -0.30
CA GLY A 81 15.73 0.41 -1.24
C GLY A 81 15.30 -1.02 -0.87
N VAL A 82 15.59 -1.47 0.34
CA VAL A 82 15.32 -2.85 0.77
C VAL A 82 13.90 -2.98 1.31
N LEU A 83 13.16 -3.96 0.79
CA LEU A 83 11.92 -4.47 1.35
C LEU A 83 12.22 -5.72 2.19
N VAL A 84 11.78 -5.71 3.44
CA VAL A 84 11.79 -6.87 4.31
C VAL A 84 10.36 -7.39 4.43
N ILE A 85 10.17 -8.69 4.24
CA ILE A 85 8.90 -9.39 4.44
C ILE A 85 9.08 -10.35 5.60
N SER A 86 8.17 -10.30 6.56
CA SER A 86 8.19 -11.15 7.75
C SER A 86 6.79 -11.68 8.09
N GLU A 87 6.76 -12.78 8.82
CA GLU A 87 5.57 -13.39 9.39
C GLU A 87 5.85 -13.71 10.86
N THR A 88 4.99 -13.27 11.76
CA THR A 88 5.14 -13.47 13.22
C THR A 88 6.55 -13.15 13.76
N GLY A 89 7.17 -12.07 13.23
CA GLY A 89 8.52 -11.63 13.61
C GLY A 89 9.68 -12.36 12.92
N ARG A 90 9.43 -13.45 12.19
CA ARG A 90 10.44 -14.16 11.40
C ARG A 90 10.57 -13.53 10.03
N VAL A 91 11.79 -13.15 9.64
CA VAL A 91 12.08 -12.65 8.28
C VAL A 91 12.00 -13.82 7.29
N LEU A 92 11.19 -13.65 6.25
CA LEU A 92 11.00 -14.60 5.16
C LEU A 92 11.78 -14.19 3.92
N LEU A 93 11.87 -12.88 3.65
CA LEU A 93 12.62 -12.32 2.54
C LEU A 93 13.16 -10.93 2.89
N SER A 94 14.34 -10.63 2.36
CA SER A 94 14.92 -9.29 2.33
C SER A 94 15.47 -9.06 0.92
N ALA A 95 14.93 -8.08 0.19
CA ALA A 95 15.31 -7.85 -1.20
C ALA A 95 15.30 -6.36 -1.56
N ARG A 96 16.22 -5.95 -2.42
CA ARG A 96 16.35 -4.55 -2.85
C ARG A 96 15.43 -4.26 -4.02
N MET A 97 14.37 -3.50 -3.76
CA MET A 97 13.32 -3.17 -4.74
C MET A 97 13.78 -2.21 -5.85
N THR A 98 14.95 -1.58 -5.69
CA THR A 98 15.55 -0.72 -6.72
C THR A 98 16.40 -1.50 -7.73
N GLU A 99 16.51 -2.81 -7.58
CA GLU A 99 17.25 -3.71 -8.46
C GLU A 99 16.32 -4.74 -9.09
N LEU A 100 16.55 -5.07 -10.36
CA LEU A 100 15.71 -6.01 -11.10
C LEU A 100 15.64 -7.39 -10.40
N GLU A 101 16.78 -7.87 -9.90
CA GLU A 101 16.85 -9.16 -9.20
C GLU A 101 16.05 -9.13 -7.89
N GLY A 102 16.12 -8.03 -7.12
CA GLY A 102 15.33 -7.88 -5.91
C GLY A 102 13.83 -7.83 -6.19
N CYS A 103 13.42 -7.15 -7.27
CA CYS A 103 12.03 -7.16 -7.74
C CYS A 103 11.57 -8.57 -8.13
N ARG A 104 12.45 -9.35 -8.80
CA ARG A 104 12.16 -10.73 -9.18
C ARG A 104 11.97 -11.62 -7.96
N LEU A 105 12.88 -11.54 -6.98
CA LEU A 105 12.78 -12.30 -5.72
C LEU A 105 11.48 -12.00 -4.98
N VAL A 106 11.04 -10.73 -4.93
CA VAL A 106 9.76 -10.36 -4.32
C VAL A 106 8.57 -10.93 -5.10
N ALA A 107 8.60 -10.85 -6.42
CA ALA A 107 7.54 -11.41 -7.27
C ALA A 107 7.42 -12.94 -7.11
N ASP A 108 8.55 -13.65 -7.13
CA ASP A 108 8.63 -15.10 -6.95
C ASP A 108 8.15 -15.52 -5.54
N PHE A 109 8.53 -14.75 -4.51
CA PHE A 109 8.05 -14.96 -3.14
C PHE A 109 6.52 -14.93 -3.09
N PHE A 110 5.89 -13.88 -3.64
CA PHE A 110 4.43 -13.78 -3.61
C PHE A 110 3.74 -14.79 -4.50
N ALA A 111 4.33 -15.17 -5.63
CA ALA A 111 3.82 -16.25 -6.47
C ALA A 111 3.77 -17.58 -5.70
N ASN A 112 4.84 -17.91 -4.97
CA ASN A 112 4.90 -19.12 -4.15
C ASN A 112 3.97 -19.02 -2.93
N PHE A 113 3.93 -17.88 -2.25
CA PHE A 113 3.12 -17.66 -1.04
C PHE A 113 1.62 -17.75 -1.34
N LEU A 114 1.17 -17.17 -2.45
CA LEU A 114 -0.23 -17.17 -2.86
C LEU A 114 -0.62 -18.44 -3.63
N GLY A 115 0.34 -19.10 -4.26
CA GLY A 115 0.13 -20.35 -4.99
C GLY A 115 -0.95 -20.22 -6.07
N THR A 116 -1.93 -21.10 -6.07
CA THR A 116 -3.02 -21.16 -7.07
C THR A 116 -4.00 -19.98 -7.01
N ALA A 117 -3.91 -19.11 -5.99
CA ALA A 117 -4.79 -17.94 -5.89
C ALA A 117 -4.43 -16.85 -6.93
N VAL A 118 -3.25 -16.93 -7.54
CA VAL A 118 -2.81 -16.00 -8.59
C VAL A 118 -2.47 -16.75 -9.87
N SER A 119 -2.74 -16.11 -11.01
CA SER A 119 -2.50 -16.69 -12.33
C SER A 119 -1.35 -15.98 -13.02
N GLY A 120 -0.43 -16.76 -13.58
CA GLY A 120 0.72 -16.29 -14.35
C GLY A 120 1.85 -15.69 -13.49
N PRO A 121 2.95 -15.30 -14.12
CA PRO A 121 4.11 -14.74 -13.42
C PRO A 121 3.75 -13.37 -12.84
N LEU A 122 4.03 -13.17 -11.55
CA LEU A 122 3.90 -11.85 -10.91
C LEU A 122 5.07 -10.95 -11.30
N ARG A 123 4.83 -9.65 -11.25
CA ARG A 123 5.88 -8.64 -11.48
C ARG A 123 5.74 -7.49 -10.49
N VAL A 124 6.86 -7.08 -9.88
CA VAL A 124 6.92 -5.80 -9.19
C VAL A 124 6.95 -4.69 -10.24
N VAL A 125 6.09 -3.70 -10.07
CA VAL A 125 6.02 -2.51 -10.93
C VAL A 125 6.20 -1.25 -10.11
N GLU A 126 6.92 -0.30 -10.71
CA GLU A 126 7.16 1.05 -10.22
C GLU A 126 7.15 1.99 -11.42
N ALA A 127 6.73 3.24 -11.23
CA ALA A 127 6.92 4.29 -12.22
C ALA A 127 7.21 5.63 -11.52
N PRO A 128 8.19 6.41 -12.00
CA PRO A 128 8.51 7.70 -11.41
C PRO A 128 7.29 8.62 -11.34
N GLY A 129 7.06 9.17 -10.16
CA GLY A 129 5.95 10.10 -9.95
C GLY A 129 4.54 9.49 -9.95
N HIS A 130 4.39 8.18 -10.13
CA HIS A 130 3.12 7.46 -10.06
C HIS A 130 2.92 6.81 -8.70
N ALA A 131 1.71 6.91 -8.14
CA ALA A 131 1.32 6.18 -6.94
C ALA A 131 0.21 5.20 -7.30
N PHE A 132 0.37 3.92 -6.92
CA PHE A 132 -0.61 2.86 -7.18
C PHE A 132 -1.81 2.95 -6.21
N ALA A 133 -2.43 4.13 -6.12
CA ALA A 133 -3.59 4.37 -5.27
C ALA A 133 -4.86 3.72 -5.83
N ASP A 134 -5.85 3.45 -4.97
CA ASP A 134 -7.13 2.88 -5.39
C ASP A 134 -8.10 3.95 -5.91
N ALA A 135 -7.92 5.20 -5.48
CA ALA A 135 -8.73 6.31 -5.96
C ALA A 135 -8.49 6.55 -7.46
N ARG A 136 -9.59 6.52 -8.22
CA ARG A 136 -9.57 6.85 -9.65
C ARG A 136 -9.79 8.34 -9.84
N ARG A 137 -9.02 8.93 -10.72
CA ARG A 137 -9.22 10.29 -11.17
C ARG A 137 -10.44 10.51 -12.02
N LYS A 138 -10.88 11.78 -12.04
CA LYS A 138 -11.74 12.27 -13.12
C LYS A 138 -10.98 12.19 -14.45
N PRO A 139 -11.65 11.89 -15.57
CA PRO A 139 -11.02 11.97 -16.89
C PRO A 139 -10.30 13.32 -17.05
N ASN A 140 -9.13 13.32 -17.62
CA ASN A 140 -8.29 14.50 -17.89
C ASN A 140 -7.53 15.10 -16.68
N ALA A 141 -7.53 14.47 -15.54
CA ALA A 141 -6.69 14.90 -14.43
C ALA A 141 -5.30 14.23 -14.53
N THR A 142 -4.20 14.95 -14.46
CA THR A 142 -2.84 14.42 -14.46
C THR A 142 -2.48 13.65 -13.22
N THR A 143 -2.00 13.23 -12.43
CA THR A 143 -1.81 12.35 -11.31
C THR A 143 -2.47 12.85 -10.03
N ASP A 144 -3.53 12.20 -9.54
CA ASP A 144 -4.04 12.52 -8.22
C ASP A 144 -3.20 11.81 -7.17
N LYS A 145 -2.51 12.59 -6.41
CA LYS A 145 -1.77 12.15 -5.27
C LYS A 145 -2.54 12.56 -4.03
N TYR A 146 -3.00 11.58 -3.27
CA TYR A 146 -3.84 11.82 -2.10
C TYR A 146 -3.11 11.49 -0.83
N VAL A 147 -3.44 12.24 0.20
CA VAL A 147 -3.24 11.86 1.59
C VAL A 147 -4.62 11.60 2.17
N SER A 148 -4.90 10.37 2.56
CA SER A 148 -6.18 10.00 3.15
C SER A 148 -6.17 10.27 4.64
N LEU A 149 -7.25 10.94 5.12
CA LEU A 149 -7.43 11.29 6.51
C LEU A 149 -8.71 10.65 7.05
N ILE A 150 -8.65 10.11 8.27
CA ILE A 150 -9.81 9.58 8.98
C ILE A 150 -9.88 10.18 10.37
N ASN A 151 -11.05 10.74 10.71
CA ASN A 151 -11.36 11.08 12.08
C ASN A 151 -11.77 9.82 12.83
N ARG A 152 -11.14 9.54 13.97
CA ARG A 152 -11.47 8.38 14.81
C ARG A 152 -12.90 8.41 15.34
N ALA A 153 -13.48 9.59 15.50
CA ALA A 153 -14.91 9.71 15.84
C ALA A 153 -15.82 9.08 14.76
N SER A 154 -15.44 9.13 13.48
CA SER A 154 -16.19 8.45 12.40
C SER A 154 -16.12 6.94 12.52
N ILE A 155 -14.99 6.40 12.97
CA ILE A 155 -14.84 4.96 13.23
C ILE A 155 -15.70 4.56 14.42
N ALA A 156 -15.66 5.33 15.52
CA ALA A 156 -16.50 5.08 16.69
C ALA A 156 -18.01 5.12 16.38
N ALA A 157 -18.43 6.06 15.50
CA ALA A 157 -19.83 6.11 15.03
C ALA A 157 -20.19 4.85 14.20
N LEU A 158 -19.28 4.36 13.39
CA LEU A 158 -19.48 3.11 12.64
C LEU A 158 -19.57 1.91 13.57
N GLU A 159 -18.68 1.80 14.57
CA GLU A 159 -18.72 0.75 15.60
C GLU A 159 -20.04 0.73 16.35
N ALA A 160 -20.52 1.91 16.74
CA ALA A 160 -21.82 2.05 17.40
C ALA A 160 -22.99 1.61 16.51
N ALA A 161 -22.95 1.93 15.21
CA ALA A 161 -23.98 1.53 14.26
C ALA A 161 -23.96 0.02 13.96
N MET A 162 -22.76 -0.60 13.97
CA MET A 162 -22.59 -2.03 13.71
C MET A 162 -22.77 -2.90 14.96
N GLY A 163 -22.69 -2.34 16.14
CA GLY A 163 -22.67 -3.08 17.41
C GLY A 163 -21.41 -3.95 17.61
N ALA A 164 -20.32 -3.66 16.89
CA ALA A 164 -19.10 -4.44 16.92
C ALA A 164 -17.85 -3.55 16.69
N PRO A 165 -16.68 -3.91 17.27
CA PRO A 165 -15.45 -3.17 17.05
C PRO A 165 -14.99 -3.23 15.59
N VAL A 166 -14.39 -2.15 15.11
CA VAL A 166 -13.86 -2.02 13.75
C VAL A 166 -12.38 -1.65 13.83
N ASP A 167 -11.50 -2.54 13.34
CA ASP A 167 -10.08 -2.21 13.24
C ASP A 167 -9.88 -1.03 12.28
N PRO A 168 -9.34 0.12 12.76
CA PRO A 168 -9.07 1.28 11.91
C PRO A 168 -8.19 0.98 10.70
N MET A 169 -7.30 -0.01 10.80
CA MET A 169 -6.37 -0.38 9.73
C MET A 169 -7.07 -0.96 8.50
N ARG A 170 -8.34 -1.38 8.60
CA ARG A 170 -9.16 -1.80 7.44
C ARG A 170 -9.34 -0.69 6.41
N PHE A 171 -9.37 0.57 6.84
CA PHE A 171 -9.52 1.73 5.95
C PHE A 171 -8.22 2.13 5.25
N ARG A 172 -7.07 1.66 5.75
CA ARG A 172 -5.75 1.91 5.17
C ARG A 172 -5.48 3.40 4.92
N ALA A 173 -5.96 4.26 5.83
CA ALA A 173 -5.72 5.70 5.75
C ALA A 173 -4.28 6.06 6.10
N ASN A 174 -3.82 7.20 5.59
CA ASN A 174 -2.49 7.71 5.88
C ASN A 174 -2.44 8.43 7.23
N VAL A 175 -3.47 9.19 7.58
CA VAL A 175 -3.51 9.97 8.81
C VAL A 175 -4.80 9.67 9.58
N TYR A 176 -4.65 9.35 10.86
CA TYR A 176 -5.73 9.24 11.81
C TYR A 176 -5.63 10.40 12.79
N PHE A 177 -6.77 11.01 13.09
CA PHE A 177 -6.82 12.15 13.98
C PHE A 177 -8.06 12.14 14.87
N ASP A 178 -7.99 12.86 15.99
CA ASP A 178 -9.10 13.17 16.89
C ASP A 178 -9.41 14.66 16.81
N GLY A 179 -10.66 15.03 17.08
CA GLY A 179 -11.12 16.41 17.13
C GLY A 179 -12.26 16.68 16.15
N ALA A 180 -12.78 17.89 16.20
CA ALA A 180 -13.84 18.37 15.32
C ALA A 180 -13.25 19.07 14.10
#